data_6564dfa15f8e5fd52979304b79c03ddc
#
_entry.id   6564dfa15f8e5fd52979304b79c03ddc
#
_cell.length_a   1.000
_cell.length_b   1.000
_cell.length_c   1.000
_cell.angle_alpha   90.00
_cell.angle_beta   90.00
_cell.angle_gamma   90.00
#
_symmetry.space_group_name_H-M   'P 1'
#
loop_
_entity.id
_entity.type
_entity.pdbx_description
1 polymer ?
#
loop_
_entity_poly.entity_id
_entity_poly.type
_entity_poly.pdbx_seq_one_letter_code
_entity_poly.pdbx_strand_id
1 'polypeptide(L)'
;MERTPVSFGPGVFFILGGIFMDKVFKTYDEQIALLNSRGIEISTSIERSDAKKALQHYGYYNLINGYKMPFLVNDLEESADDKYKKGTKINEIKALYNFDARIRRIFFKYILLIETNIKNLIAYTF
;
A
#
# COMPACT_ATOMS: atom_id res chain seq x y z
N MET A 1 -7.13 -36.22 0.18
CA MET A 1 -7.27 -35.09 0.31
C MET A 1 -6.80 -34.27 -0.71
N GLU A 2 -7.36 -33.52 -1.09
CA GLU A 2 -6.98 -32.84 -2.02
C GLU A 2 -6.45 -31.65 -1.66
N ARG A 3 -5.67 -31.24 -2.09
CA ARG A 3 -5.16 -30.22 -1.93
C ARG A 3 -5.70 -29.23 -2.53
N THR A 4 -5.86 -28.35 -1.98
CA THR A 4 -6.48 -27.26 -2.50
C THR A 4 -5.53 -26.47 -3.26
N PRO A 5 -5.76 -26.39 -4.47
CA PRO A 5 -4.86 -25.71 -5.34
C PRO A 5 -4.80 -24.24 -5.10
N VAL A 6 -5.74 -23.80 -4.31
CA VAL A 6 -5.76 -22.41 -4.07
C VAL A 6 -4.71 -21.86 -3.23
N SER A 7 -3.86 -22.65 -2.77
CA SER A 7 -2.76 -22.16 -1.99
C SER A 7 -1.74 -21.40 -2.79
N PHE A 8 -2.01 -21.11 -4.03
CA PHE A 8 -1.19 -20.22 -4.78
C PHE A 8 -1.42 -18.79 -4.33
N GLY A 9 -1.25 -18.55 -3.08
CA GLY A 9 -1.32 -17.23 -2.52
C GLY A 9 0.02 -16.53 -2.56
N PRO A 10 0.17 -15.46 -1.79
CA PRO A 10 1.40 -14.68 -1.70
C PRO A 10 2.65 -15.51 -1.38
N GLY A 11 2.50 -16.63 -0.73
CA GLY A 11 3.61 -17.52 -0.39
C GLY A 11 4.38 -18.03 -1.61
N VAL A 12 3.72 -18.18 -2.73
CA VAL A 12 4.37 -18.65 -3.97
C VAL A 12 5.43 -17.67 -4.44
N PHE A 13 5.18 -16.39 -4.35
CA PHE A 13 6.16 -15.37 -4.74
C PHE A 13 7.40 -15.39 -3.87
N PHE A 14 7.25 -15.65 -2.60
CA PHE A 14 8.37 -15.75 -1.67
C PHE A 14 9.21 -16.99 -1.92
N ILE A 15 8.60 -18.08 -2.33
CA ILE A 15 9.31 -19.28 -2.72
C ILE A 15 10.19 -19.01 -3.94
N LEU A 16 9.67 -18.30 -4.93
CA LEU A 16 10.42 -17.92 -6.12
C LEU A 16 11.60 -17.02 -5.80
N GLY A 17 11.51 -16.23 -4.76
CA GLY A 17 12.61 -15.41 -4.26
C GLY A 17 13.65 -16.18 -3.44
N GLY A 18 13.47 -17.46 -3.26
CA GLY A 18 14.37 -18.26 -2.45
C GLY A 18 14.21 -18.11 -0.94
N ILE A 19 13.23 -17.35 -0.51
CA ILE A 19 12.95 -17.15 0.90
C ILE A 19 11.59 -17.76 1.22
N PHE A 20 11.62 -18.81 2.03
CA PHE A 20 10.39 -19.42 2.49
C PHE A 20 9.88 -18.67 3.72
N MET A 21 8.93 -17.78 3.52
CA MET A 21 8.25 -17.11 4.61
C MET A 21 6.81 -17.60 4.66
N ASP A 22 6.50 -18.32 5.71
CA ASP A 22 5.14 -18.74 5.98
C ASP A 22 4.33 -17.55 6.53
N LYS A 23 3.96 -16.68 5.63
CA LYS A 23 3.17 -15.50 5.99
C LYS A 23 1.71 -15.84 5.83
N VAL A 24 1.06 -16.07 6.96
CA VAL A 24 -0.37 -16.34 6.98
C VAL A 24 -1.16 -15.18 6.40
N PHE A 25 -1.97 -15.47 5.41
CA PHE A 25 -2.84 -14.47 4.79
C PHE A 25 -3.94 -14.05 5.79
N LYS A 26 -4.02 -12.77 6.08
CA LYS A 26 -5.05 -12.22 6.96
C LYS A 26 -6.27 -11.79 6.16
N THR A 27 -7.43 -12.13 6.68
CA THR A 27 -8.69 -11.63 6.12
C THR A 27 -8.79 -10.11 6.29
N TYR A 28 -9.69 -9.46 5.55
CA TYR A 28 -9.88 -8.01 5.67
C TYR A 28 -10.32 -7.61 7.09
N ASP A 29 -11.12 -8.42 7.74
CA ASP A 29 -11.56 -8.16 9.11
C ASP A 29 -10.41 -8.27 10.11
N GLU A 30 -9.51 -9.22 9.92
CA GLU A 30 -8.28 -9.34 10.72
C GLU A 30 -7.32 -8.19 10.45
N GLN A 31 -7.22 -7.75 9.21
CA GLN A 31 -6.41 -6.57 8.85
C GLN A 31 -6.95 -5.30 9.53
N ILE A 32 -8.27 -5.11 9.51
CA ILE A 32 -8.93 -3.98 10.18
C ILE A 32 -8.71 -4.05 11.69
N ALA A 33 -8.86 -5.22 12.29
CA ALA A 33 -8.62 -5.41 13.72
C ALA A 33 -7.16 -5.07 14.09
N LEU A 34 -6.20 -5.49 13.25
CA LEU A 34 -4.80 -5.17 13.43
C LEU A 34 -4.53 -3.66 13.34
N LEU A 35 -5.08 -2.99 12.34
CA LEU A 35 -4.93 -1.55 12.18
C LEU A 35 -5.52 -0.79 13.37
N ASN A 36 -6.68 -1.22 13.84
CA ASN A 36 -7.33 -0.61 15.00
C ASN A 36 -6.50 -0.83 16.29
N SER A 37 -5.93 -2.01 16.47
CA SER A 37 -5.05 -2.29 17.61
C SER A 37 -3.76 -1.47 17.58
N ARG A 38 -3.32 -1.06 16.43
CA ARG A 38 -2.13 -0.22 16.24
C ARG A 38 -2.39 1.28 16.31
N GLY A 39 -3.64 1.69 16.49
CA GLY A 39 -4.01 3.08 16.74
C GLY A 39 -4.75 3.79 15.63
N ILE A 40 -5.08 3.13 14.52
CA ILE A 40 -5.97 3.72 13.51
C ILE A 40 -7.40 3.67 14.05
N GLU A 41 -8.06 4.83 14.07
CA GLU A 41 -9.42 4.93 14.58
C GLU A 41 -10.43 4.36 13.58
N ILE A 42 -10.99 3.21 13.92
CA ILE A 42 -12.07 2.55 13.18
C ILE A 42 -13.13 2.13 14.20
N SER A 43 -14.02 3.06 14.53
CA SER A 43 -14.99 2.86 15.61
C SER A 43 -16.41 2.64 15.11
N THR A 44 -16.78 3.22 13.98
CA THR A 44 -18.13 3.12 13.46
C THR A 44 -18.24 2.03 12.38
N SER A 45 -19.47 1.57 12.16
CA SER A 45 -19.75 0.61 11.08
C SER A 45 -19.43 1.19 9.69
N ILE A 46 -19.61 2.49 9.52
CA ILE A 46 -19.29 3.20 8.28
C ILE A 46 -17.78 3.20 8.06
N GLU A 47 -17.01 3.59 9.07
CA GLU A 47 -15.55 3.57 9.01
C GLU A 47 -15.00 2.18 8.73
N ARG A 48 -15.60 1.15 9.33
CA ARG A 48 -15.23 -0.24 9.07
C ARG A 48 -15.52 -0.65 7.63
N SER A 49 -16.68 -0.27 7.09
CA SER A 49 -17.04 -0.53 5.70
C SER A 49 -16.08 0.18 4.74
N ASP A 50 -15.76 1.43 5.00
CA ASP A 50 -14.85 2.22 4.18
C ASP A 50 -13.41 1.68 4.24
N ALA A 51 -12.96 1.27 5.41
CA ALA A 51 -11.68 0.61 5.58
C ALA A 51 -11.61 -0.68 4.77
N LYS A 52 -12.65 -1.50 4.84
CA LYS A 52 -12.73 -2.75 4.08
C LYS A 52 -12.67 -2.51 2.57
N LYS A 53 -13.44 -1.55 2.06
CA LYS A 53 -13.41 -1.16 0.65
C LYS A 53 -12.03 -0.65 0.22
N ALA A 54 -11.39 0.15 1.07
CA ALA A 54 -10.06 0.66 0.77
C ALA A 54 -9.03 -0.47 0.69
N LEU A 55 -9.05 -1.40 1.63
CA LEU A 55 -8.16 -2.56 1.62
C LEU A 55 -8.43 -3.50 0.43
N GLN A 56 -9.69 -3.66 0.05
CA GLN A 56 -10.06 -4.44 -1.14
C GLN A 56 -9.57 -3.80 -2.43
N HIS A 57 -9.66 -2.49 -2.52
CA HIS A 57 -9.34 -1.77 -3.75
C HIS A 57 -7.83 -1.54 -3.93
N TYR A 58 -7.15 -1.11 -2.88
CA TYR A 58 -5.73 -0.73 -2.94
C TYR A 58 -4.78 -1.84 -2.47
N GLY A 59 -5.26 -2.76 -1.64
CA GLY A 59 -4.45 -3.76 -0.95
C GLY A 59 -3.73 -3.21 0.27
N TYR A 60 -3.56 -4.05 1.28
CA TYR A 60 -2.88 -3.67 2.53
C TYR A 60 -1.46 -3.17 2.30
N TYR A 61 -0.70 -3.92 1.51
CA TYR A 61 0.71 -3.60 1.27
C TYR A 61 0.88 -2.23 0.58
N ASN A 62 0.12 -2.00 -0.47
CA ASN A 62 0.23 -0.76 -1.24
C ASN A 62 -0.27 0.46 -0.47
N LEU A 63 -1.40 0.32 0.22
CA LEU A 63 -2.02 1.44 0.93
C LEU A 63 -1.32 1.71 2.26
N ILE A 64 -1.19 0.69 3.09
CA ILE A 64 -0.71 0.86 4.46
C ILE A 64 0.82 0.93 4.48
N ASN A 65 1.49 -0.12 4.04
CA ASN A 65 2.96 -0.15 4.11
C ASN A 65 3.62 0.92 3.25
N GLY A 66 3.00 1.29 2.14
CA GLY A 66 3.54 2.32 1.26
C GLY A 66 3.43 3.74 1.81
N TYR A 67 2.44 4.02 2.64
CA TYR A 67 2.11 5.41 3.04
C TYR A 67 1.96 5.63 4.54
N LYS A 68 2.29 4.66 5.37
CA LYS A 68 2.12 4.74 6.83
C LYS A 68 3.09 5.69 7.53
N MET A 69 4.27 5.90 6.99
CA MET A 69 5.37 6.59 7.68
C MET A 69 5.01 7.94 8.30
N PRO A 70 4.31 8.87 7.61
CA PRO A 70 3.96 10.15 8.21
C PRO A 70 3.00 10.05 9.39
N PHE A 71 2.33 8.93 9.54
CA PHE A 71 1.30 8.70 10.55
C PHE A 71 1.79 7.90 11.75
N LEU A 72 3.03 7.41 11.72
CA LEU A 72 3.61 6.67 12.84
C LEU A 72 4.14 7.61 13.93
N VAL A 73 4.09 7.13 15.16
CA VAL A 73 4.60 7.88 16.32
C VAL A 73 6.13 7.95 16.30
N ASN A 74 6.77 6.85 15.91
CA ASN A 74 8.24 6.75 15.88
C ASN A 74 8.69 6.31 14.49
N ASP A 75 9.32 7.21 13.77
CA ASP A 75 9.78 6.97 12.40
C ASP A 75 11.11 6.17 12.35
N LEU A 76 11.82 6.07 13.46
CA LEU A 76 13.22 5.63 13.48
C LEU A 76 13.50 4.35 14.25
N GLU A 77 12.53 3.81 14.95
CA GLU A 77 12.71 2.54 15.62
C GLU A 77 12.11 1.42 14.78
N GLU A 78 12.94 0.49 14.36
CA GLU A 78 12.52 -0.81 13.85
C GLU A 78 11.85 -1.62 14.97
N SER A 79 10.82 -1.06 15.58
CA SER A 79 10.02 -1.82 16.52
C SER A 79 9.13 -2.77 15.71
N ALA A 80 8.97 -3.97 16.21
CA ALA A 80 8.19 -5.01 15.57
C ALA A 80 6.71 -4.61 15.33
N ASP A 81 6.24 -3.56 16.01
CA ASP A 81 4.86 -3.12 15.94
C ASP A 81 4.74 -1.63 15.62
N ASP A 82 4.15 -1.34 14.47
CA ASP A 82 3.79 0.02 14.10
C ASP A 82 2.77 0.60 15.08
N LYS A 83 3.00 1.83 15.54
CA LYS A 83 2.03 2.58 16.33
C LYS A 83 1.68 3.88 15.63
N TYR A 84 0.41 4.09 15.40
CA TYR A 84 -0.10 5.29 14.72
C TYR A 84 -0.35 6.43 15.71
N LYS A 85 -0.18 7.64 15.22
CA LYS A 85 -0.52 8.86 15.98
C LYS A 85 -2.01 8.86 16.30
N LYS A 86 -2.35 9.39 17.48
CA LYS A 86 -3.73 9.49 17.92
C LYS A 86 -4.56 10.27 16.90
N GLY A 87 -5.74 9.78 16.58
CA GLY A 87 -6.64 10.40 15.61
C GLY A 87 -6.40 10.02 14.17
N THR A 88 -5.40 9.19 13.88
CA THR A 88 -5.14 8.73 12.50
C THR A 88 -6.30 7.89 11.98
N LYS A 89 -6.78 8.25 10.81
CA LYS A 89 -7.86 7.53 10.12
C LYS A 89 -7.37 6.95 8.78
N ILE A 90 -7.94 5.84 8.38
CA ILE A 90 -7.56 5.19 7.12
C ILE A 90 -7.80 6.10 5.91
N ASN A 91 -8.79 6.99 6.00
CA ASN A 91 -9.08 7.96 4.94
C ASN A 91 -7.96 8.98 4.74
N GLU A 92 -7.17 9.28 5.76
CA GLU A 92 -6.01 10.16 5.62
C GLU A 92 -4.89 9.47 4.85
N ILE A 93 -4.63 8.20 5.16
CA ILE A 93 -3.65 7.39 4.42
C ILE A 93 -4.08 7.25 2.96
N LYS A 94 -5.38 7.01 2.73
CA LYS A 94 -5.96 6.94 1.39
C LYS A 94 -5.84 8.27 0.64
N ALA A 95 -6.04 9.38 1.32
CA ALA A 95 -5.88 10.71 0.73
C ALA A 95 -4.44 10.94 0.28
N LEU A 96 -3.47 10.56 1.09
CA LEU A 96 -2.05 10.64 0.74
C LEU A 96 -1.71 9.75 -0.46
N TYR A 97 -2.22 8.51 -0.48
CA TYR A 97 -2.07 7.61 -1.62
C TYR A 97 -2.58 8.24 -2.92
N ASN A 98 -3.80 8.78 -2.88
CA ASN A 98 -4.42 9.40 -4.06
C ASN A 98 -3.68 10.66 -4.51
N PHE A 99 -3.20 11.46 -3.57
CA PHE A 99 -2.39 12.64 -3.84
C PHE A 99 -1.09 12.26 -4.56
N ASP A 100 -0.38 11.30 -4.03
CA ASP A 100 0.85 10.79 -4.64
C ASP A 100 0.60 10.20 -6.04
N ALA A 101 -0.47 9.45 -6.21
CA ALA A 101 -0.85 8.91 -7.51
C ALA A 101 -1.15 10.00 -8.54
N ARG A 102 -1.78 11.10 -8.13
CA ARG A 102 -2.03 12.25 -9.01
C ARG A 102 -0.74 12.95 -9.44
N ILE A 103 0.15 13.18 -8.47
CA ILE A 103 1.45 13.81 -8.75
C ILE A 103 2.25 12.93 -9.71
N ARG A 104 2.34 11.64 -9.46
CA ARG A 104 3.06 10.71 -10.34
C ARG A 104 2.52 10.73 -11.77
N ARG A 105 1.20 10.83 -11.96
CA ARG A 105 0.59 10.94 -13.29
C ARG A 105 1.01 12.22 -14.01
N ILE A 106 1.04 13.34 -13.29
CA ILE A 106 1.45 14.63 -13.85
C ILE A 106 2.93 14.57 -14.26
N PHE A 107 3.81 14.12 -13.38
CA PHE A 107 5.23 13.98 -13.68
C PHE A 107 5.47 13.02 -14.84
N PHE A 108 4.81 11.89 -14.85
CA PHE A 108 4.96 10.90 -15.91
C PHE A 108 4.57 11.47 -17.28
N LYS A 109 3.48 12.22 -17.33
CA LYS A 109 3.03 12.89 -18.56
C LYS A 109 4.11 13.85 -19.09
N TYR A 110 4.67 14.69 -18.24
CA TYR A 110 5.69 15.64 -18.64
C TYR A 110 7.03 14.99 -18.97
N ILE A 111 7.41 13.95 -18.26
CA ILE A 111 8.61 13.17 -18.57
C ILE A 111 8.52 12.57 -19.98
N LEU A 112 7.38 11.98 -20.33
CA LEU A 112 7.16 11.44 -21.67
C LEU A 112 7.22 12.52 -22.76
N LEU A 113 6.67 13.70 -22.46
CA LEU A 113 6.72 14.84 -23.39
C LEU A 113 8.15 15.32 -23.61
N ILE A 114 8.93 15.46 -22.55
CA ILE A 114 10.34 15.84 -22.62
C ILE A 114 11.14 14.78 -23.40
N GLU A 115 10.92 13.49 -23.11
CA GLU A 115 11.57 12.40 -23.84
C GLU A 115 11.30 12.48 -25.33
N THR A 116 10.05 12.69 -25.72
CA THR A 116 9.66 12.82 -27.12
C THR A 116 10.35 14.02 -27.77
N ASN A 117 10.37 15.16 -27.10
CA ASN A 117 11.01 16.38 -27.63
C ASN A 117 12.52 16.19 -27.79
N ILE A 118 13.18 15.55 -26.84
CA ILE A 118 14.62 15.27 -26.92
C ILE A 118 14.91 14.30 -28.07
N LYS A 119 14.13 13.24 -28.23
CA LYS A 119 14.28 12.31 -29.36
C LYS A 119 14.13 13.01 -30.71
N ASN A 120 13.13 13.88 -30.83
CA ASN A 120 12.94 14.66 -32.07
C ASN A 120 14.12 15.59 -32.33
N LEU A 121 14.59 16.28 -31.31
CA LEU A 121 15.73 17.19 -31.45
C LEU A 121 16.99 16.44 -31.93
N ILE A 122 17.28 15.30 -31.33
CA ILE A 122 18.42 14.47 -31.73
C ILE A 122 18.26 13.98 -33.16
N ALA A 123 17.09 13.54 -33.56
CA ALA A 123 16.82 13.04 -34.89
C ALA A 123 17.04 14.11 -35.97
N TYR A 124 16.74 15.38 -35.67
CA TYR A 124 16.91 16.49 -36.63
C TYR A 124 18.29 17.13 -36.57
N THR A 125 19.08 16.89 -35.53
CA THR A 125 20.41 17.49 -35.39
C THR A 125 21.50 16.57 -35.91
N PHE A 126 21.29 15.29 -35.83
CA PHE A 126 22.22 14.24 -36.26
C PHE A 126 21.58 13.35 -37.33
#